data_0222278caf69cfeab7de6447fef58b3f
#
_entry.id   0222278caf69cfeab7de6447fef58b3f
#
_cell.length_a   1.000
_cell.length_b   1.000
_cell.length_c   1.000
_cell.angle_alpha   90.00
_cell.angle_beta   90.00
_cell.angle_gamma   90.00
#
_symmetry.space_group_name_H-M   'P 1'
#
loop_
_entity.id
_entity.type
_entity.pdbx_description
1 polymer ?
#
loop_
_entity_poly.entity_id
_entity_poly.type
_entity_poly.pdbx_seq_one_letter_code
_entity_poly.pdbx_strand_id
1 'polypeptide(L)'
;MVTLFVMQPRRSSQAGFSLAELMVVVVIAGILAAVGVTYFQKHAKASKVTEAQAMVQSIRGAEERYRAENRQYLNVSGTLPTHANSSNYYPHAPDGSRRMFFLPAGDTTAGNKLWWLLGPTTSGPVQFGYAVVAGGANVQMATPDLPSAPTMPTPTDSWYIVQAAADNDGDGQQCVVVGTSLDGEVTVANEGE
;
A
#
# COMPACT_ATOMS: atom_id res chain seq x y z
N MET A 1 12.44 -78.12 31.07
CA MET A 1 12.12 -77.06 32.00
C MET A 1 12.37 -75.73 31.26
N VAL A 2 11.31 -75.11 30.71
CA VAL A 2 11.41 -73.90 29.87
C VAL A 2 11.05 -72.78 30.75
N THR A 3 12.01 -71.87 31.04
CA THR A 3 11.82 -70.71 31.86
C THR A 3 11.29 -69.55 30.97
N LEU A 4 10.02 -69.19 31.11
CA LEU A 4 9.42 -68.02 30.45
C LEU A 4 9.93 -66.73 31.12
N PHE A 5 10.66 -65.94 30.36
CA PHE A 5 11.09 -64.60 30.79
C PHE A 5 9.95 -63.62 30.47
N VAL A 6 9.22 -63.17 31.50
CA VAL A 6 8.17 -62.15 31.37
C VAL A 6 8.84 -60.80 31.39
N MET A 7 8.86 -60.11 30.24
CA MET A 7 9.31 -58.75 30.10
C MET A 7 8.24 -57.81 30.69
N GLN A 8 8.52 -57.20 31.83
CA GLN A 8 7.67 -56.14 32.44
C GLN A 8 7.78 -54.87 31.61
N PRO A 9 6.66 -54.25 31.16
CA PRO A 9 6.69 -52.96 30.50
C PRO A 9 7.14 -51.87 31.45
N ARG A 10 8.18 -51.13 31.10
CA ARG A 10 8.61 -49.93 31.82
C ARG A 10 7.47 -48.90 31.75
N ARG A 11 6.85 -48.63 32.88
CA ARG A 11 5.95 -47.46 33.06
C ARG A 11 6.79 -46.20 32.92
N SER A 12 6.65 -45.49 31.82
CA SER A 12 7.15 -44.13 31.70
C SER A 12 6.36 -43.26 32.68
N SER A 13 7.05 -42.69 33.66
CA SER A 13 6.46 -41.69 34.55
C SER A 13 6.12 -40.44 33.70
N GLN A 14 4.85 -40.22 33.42
CA GLN A 14 4.39 -38.96 32.90
C GLN A 14 4.46 -37.92 34.05
N ALA A 15 5.53 -37.11 34.01
CA ALA A 15 5.64 -35.95 34.89
C ALA A 15 4.64 -34.91 34.39
N GLY A 16 3.59 -34.62 35.15
CA GLY A 16 2.68 -33.50 34.88
C GLY A 16 3.33 -32.16 35.22
N PHE A 17 2.95 -31.10 34.52
CA PHE A 17 3.40 -29.74 34.82
C PHE A 17 2.90 -29.29 36.20
N SER A 18 3.76 -28.59 36.92
CA SER A 18 3.37 -27.95 38.19
C SER A 18 2.56 -26.68 37.90
N LEU A 19 1.67 -26.30 38.83
CA LEU A 19 0.88 -25.05 38.69
C LEU A 19 1.79 -23.82 38.63
N ALA A 20 2.90 -23.83 39.38
CA ALA A 20 3.90 -22.75 39.35
C ALA A 20 4.58 -22.61 37.97
N GLU A 21 4.93 -23.70 37.31
CA GLU A 21 5.50 -23.70 35.98
C GLU A 21 4.53 -23.09 34.94
N LEU A 22 3.25 -23.41 35.04
CA LEU A 22 2.23 -22.87 34.16
C LEU A 22 2.03 -21.36 34.40
N MET A 23 2.06 -20.90 35.67
CA MET A 23 1.99 -19.46 35.97
C MET A 23 3.17 -18.68 35.38
N VAL A 24 4.39 -19.20 35.49
CA VAL A 24 5.58 -18.54 34.88
C VAL A 24 5.47 -18.44 33.37
N VAL A 25 5.04 -19.51 32.71
CA VAL A 25 4.85 -19.53 31.26
C VAL A 25 3.80 -18.49 30.78
N VAL A 26 2.67 -18.38 31.50
CA VAL A 26 1.62 -17.40 31.17
C VAL A 26 2.11 -15.97 31.39
N VAL A 27 2.89 -15.69 32.41
CA VAL A 27 3.47 -14.37 32.67
C VAL A 27 4.43 -13.98 31.52
N ILE A 28 5.34 -14.90 31.17
CA ILE A 28 6.30 -14.64 30.06
C ILE A 28 5.55 -14.47 28.73
N ALA A 29 4.58 -15.33 28.45
CA ALA A 29 3.77 -15.22 27.23
C ALA A 29 2.97 -13.90 27.19
N GLY A 30 2.45 -13.44 28.32
CA GLY A 30 1.75 -12.15 28.43
C GLY A 30 2.65 -10.96 28.11
N ILE A 31 3.89 -10.96 28.63
CA ILE A 31 4.87 -9.89 28.35
C ILE A 31 5.26 -9.91 26.86
N LEU A 32 5.55 -11.09 26.31
CA LEU A 32 5.91 -11.22 24.89
C LEU A 32 4.77 -10.80 23.97
N ALA A 33 3.53 -11.16 24.31
CA ALA A 33 2.36 -10.74 23.53
C ALA A 33 2.18 -9.22 23.56
N ALA A 34 2.32 -8.57 24.70
CA ALA A 34 2.19 -7.11 24.83
C ALA A 34 3.19 -6.35 23.93
N VAL A 35 4.42 -6.81 23.84
CA VAL A 35 5.45 -6.22 22.95
C VAL A 35 5.20 -6.60 21.50
N GLY A 36 4.83 -7.87 21.24
CA GLY A 36 4.65 -8.40 19.90
C GLY A 36 3.53 -7.72 19.10
N VAL A 37 2.41 -7.38 19.76
CA VAL A 37 1.28 -6.72 19.08
C VAL A 37 1.66 -5.36 18.53
N THR A 38 2.37 -4.53 19.28
CA THR A 38 2.78 -3.19 18.83
C THR A 38 3.76 -3.25 17.67
N TYR A 39 4.73 -4.17 17.70
CA TYR A 39 5.65 -4.39 16.58
C TYR A 39 4.93 -4.90 15.33
N PHE A 40 4.01 -5.84 15.50
CA PHE A 40 3.24 -6.38 14.37
C PHE A 40 2.42 -5.30 13.65
N GLN A 41 1.71 -4.45 14.41
CA GLN A 41 0.92 -3.35 13.84
C GLN A 41 1.80 -2.38 13.03
N LYS A 42 2.97 -2.00 13.55
CA LYS A 42 3.92 -1.14 12.85
C LYS A 42 4.39 -1.76 11.52
N HIS A 43 4.75 -3.03 11.53
CA HIS A 43 5.17 -3.72 10.31
C HIS A 43 4.03 -3.91 9.32
N ALA A 44 2.81 -4.14 9.78
CA ALA A 44 1.65 -4.24 8.92
C ALA A 44 1.37 -2.91 8.19
N LYS A 45 1.45 -1.78 8.89
CA LYS A 45 1.32 -0.44 8.27
C LYS A 45 2.43 -0.17 7.25
N ALA A 46 3.69 -0.43 7.58
CA ALA A 46 4.83 -0.27 6.66
C ALA A 46 4.70 -1.14 5.39
N SER A 47 4.16 -2.35 5.52
CA SER A 47 3.89 -3.22 4.36
C SER A 47 2.87 -2.62 3.39
N LYS A 48 1.85 -1.94 3.90
CA LYS A 48 0.86 -1.24 3.07
C LYS A 48 1.48 -0.10 2.27
N VAL A 49 2.35 0.69 2.91
CA VAL A 49 3.09 1.77 2.24
C VAL A 49 4.00 1.21 1.13
N THR A 50 4.67 0.10 1.39
CA THR A 50 5.51 -0.56 0.38
C THR A 50 4.67 -1.02 -0.84
N GLU A 51 3.45 -1.53 -0.63
CA GLU A 51 2.51 -1.85 -1.69
C GLU A 51 2.18 -0.61 -2.53
N ALA A 52 1.85 0.53 -1.86
CA ALA A 52 1.56 1.78 -2.54
C ALA A 52 2.75 2.31 -3.35
N GLN A 53 3.96 2.27 -2.79
CA GLN A 53 5.18 2.65 -3.50
C GLN A 53 5.41 1.80 -4.75
N ALA A 54 5.23 0.48 -4.65
CA ALA A 54 5.36 -0.43 -5.80
C ALA A 54 4.32 -0.12 -6.88
N MET A 55 3.08 0.19 -6.50
CA MET A 55 2.04 0.56 -7.46
C MET A 55 2.30 1.93 -8.10
N VAL A 56 2.76 2.92 -7.33
CA VAL A 56 3.19 4.23 -7.86
C VAL A 56 4.29 4.05 -8.90
N GLN A 57 5.28 3.19 -8.64
CA GLN A 57 6.33 2.87 -9.62
C GLN A 57 5.79 2.16 -10.86
N SER A 58 4.81 1.26 -10.71
CA SER A 58 4.13 0.62 -11.85
C SER A 58 3.40 1.65 -12.72
N ILE A 59 2.70 2.61 -12.10
CA ILE A 59 2.01 3.69 -12.81
C ILE A 59 3.02 4.59 -13.53
N ARG A 60 4.13 4.96 -12.88
CA ARG A 60 5.21 5.73 -13.50
C ARG A 60 5.77 5.03 -14.73
N GLY A 61 6.03 3.72 -14.64
CA GLY A 61 6.47 2.93 -15.79
C GLY A 61 5.44 2.89 -16.91
N ALA A 62 4.16 2.90 -16.59
CA ALA A 62 3.07 2.97 -17.57
C ALA A 62 3.01 4.35 -18.25
N GLU A 63 3.22 5.44 -17.52
CA GLU A 63 3.30 6.81 -18.07
C GLU A 63 4.49 6.96 -19.00
N GLU A 64 5.66 6.45 -18.66
CA GLU A 64 6.83 6.50 -19.54
C GLU A 64 6.63 5.69 -20.81
N ARG A 65 5.96 4.53 -20.73
CA ARG A 65 5.58 3.74 -21.91
C ARG A 65 4.61 4.52 -22.79
N TYR A 66 3.56 5.11 -22.19
CA TYR A 66 2.59 5.91 -22.92
C TYR A 66 3.25 7.11 -23.63
N ARG A 67 4.16 7.81 -22.95
CA ARG A 67 4.94 8.92 -23.53
C ARG A 67 5.80 8.47 -24.70
N ALA A 68 6.43 7.30 -24.61
CA ALA A 68 7.25 6.78 -25.71
C ALA A 68 6.44 6.56 -27.01
N GLU A 69 5.17 6.18 -26.87
CA GLU A 69 4.26 5.94 -28.01
C GLU A 69 3.56 7.22 -28.48
N ASN A 70 3.14 8.08 -27.56
CA ASN A 70 2.25 9.21 -27.83
C ASN A 70 2.94 10.59 -27.74
N ARG A 71 4.22 10.64 -27.32
CA ARG A 71 5.03 11.86 -27.09
C ARG A 71 4.47 12.81 -26.03
N GLN A 72 3.54 12.35 -25.22
CA GLN A 72 2.95 13.07 -24.10
C GLN A 72 2.53 12.11 -23.01
N TYR A 73 2.45 12.57 -21.76
CA TYR A 73 1.90 11.82 -20.66
C TYR A 73 0.37 11.85 -20.66
N LEU A 74 -0.25 10.87 -20.03
CA LEU A 74 -1.70 10.73 -19.97
C LEU A 74 -2.28 11.35 -18.69
N ASN A 75 -3.09 12.38 -18.84
CA ASN A 75 -3.84 12.92 -17.70
C ASN A 75 -5.08 12.05 -17.45
N VAL A 76 -4.99 11.14 -16.46
CA VAL A 76 -6.04 10.15 -16.17
C VAL A 76 -7.12 10.72 -15.27
N SER A 77 -6.73 11.43 -14.20
CA SER A 77 -7.66 11.88 -13.15
C SER A 77 -8.16 13.32 -13.34
N GLY A 78 -7.60 14.04 -14.31
CA GLY A 78 -7.96 15.44 -14.56
C GLY A 78 -7.37 16.41 -13.55
N THR A 79 -7.65 16.22 -12.25
CA THR A 79 -7.10 17.00 -11.14
C THR A 79 -6.64 16.06 -10.04
N LEU A 80 -5.61 16.47 -9.28
CA LEU A 80 -5.22 15.74 -8.07
C LEU A 80 -6.33 15.88 -7.02
N PRO A 81 -6.76 14.78 -6.42
CA PRO A 81 -7.67 14.84 -5.29
C PRO A 81 -6.97 15.39 -4.06
N THR A 82 -7.75 15.98 -3.16
CA THR A 82 -7.30 16.45 -1.86
C THR A 82 -7.98 15.62 -0.76
N HIS A 83 -7.48 15.72 0.46
CA HIS A 83 -8.11 15.12 1.63
C HIS A 83 -9.61 15.48 1.74
N ALA A 84 -9.98 16.72 1.42
CA ALA A 84 -11.37 17.18 1.43
C ALA A 84 -12.20 16.68 0.23
N ASN A 85 -11.57 16.27 -0.87
CA ASN A 85 -12.24 15.81 -2.09
C ASN A 85 -11.52 14.60 -2.70
N SER A 86 -11.94 13.42 -2.30
CA SER A 86 -11.34 12.14 -2.70
C SER A 86 -12.01 11.46 -3.91
N SER A 87 -12.87 12.17 -4.65
CA SER A 87 -13.68 11.57 -5.74
C SER A 87 -12.88 11.11 -6.95
N ASN A 88 -11.67 11.63 -7.15
CA ASN A 88 -10.84 11.34 -8.32
C ASN A 88 -9.83 10.20 -8.11
N TYR A 89 -9.87 9.52 -6.97
CA TYR A 89 -9.06 8.33 -6.75
C TYR A 89 -9.66 7.09 -7.42
N TYR A 90 -8.80 6.24 -7.93
CA TYR A 90 -9.14 4.93 -8.47
C TYR A 90 -8.34 3.83 -7.75
N PRO A 91 -8.88 2.66 -7.45
CA PRO A 91 -10.23 2.16 -7.79
C PRO A 91 -11.35 2.69 -6.87
N HIS A 92 -11.04 3.43 -5.86
CA HIS A 92 -12.00 3.97 -4.89
C HIS A 92 -11.40 5.11 -4.05
N ALA A 93 -12.24 5.79 -3.29
CA ALA A 93 -11.81 6.72 -2.25
C ALA A 93 -10.85 6.04 -1.24
N PRO A 94 -9.91 6.79 -0.64
CA PRO A 94 -8.89 6.25 0.25
C PRO A 94 -9.44 5.91 1.64
N ASP A 95 -10.29 4.89 1.71
CA ASP A 95 -10.95 4.40 2.93
C ASP A 95 -10.20 3.22 3.60
N GLY A 96 -8.99 2.91 3.16
CA GLY A 96 -8.18 1.82 3.68
C GLY A 96 -8.69 0.41 3.33
N SER A 97 -9.80 0.28 2.62
CA SER A 97 -10.32 -1.02 2.21
C SER A 97 -9.53 -1.59 1.01
N ARG A 98 -9.43 -2.93 0.96
CA ARG A 98 -8.78 -3.60 -0.18
C ARG A 98 -9.73 -3.76 -1.34
N ARG A 99 -9.34 -3.29 -2.53
CA ARG A 99 -10.12 -3.44 -3.76
C ARG A 99 -9.24 -3.91 -4.91
N MET A 100 -9.86 -4.64 -5.83
CA MET A 100 -9.18 -5.01 -7.07
C MET A 100 -8.99 -3.77 -7.93
N PHE A 101 -7.75 -3.56 -8.37
CA PHE A 101 -7.44 -2.58 -9.41
C PHE A 101 -7.84 -3.21 -10.76
N PHE A 102 -9.14 -3.25 -11.00
CA PHE A 102 -9.68 -3.94 -12.15
C PHE A 102 -9.91 -2.95 -13.29
N LEU A 103 -9.31 -3.23 -14.43
CA LEU A 103 -9.44 -2.46 -15.66
C LEU A 103 -10.31 -3.25 -16.65
N PRO A 104 -11.64 -3.16 -16.55
CA PRO A 104 -12.52 -3.93 -17.44
C PRO A 104 -12.36 -3.45 -18.89
N ALA A 105 -12.02 -4.38 -19.76
CA ALA A 105 -12.03 -4.11 -21.20
C ALA A 105 -13.47 -3.72 -21.61
N GLY A 106 -13.62 -2.53 -22.20
CA GLY A 106 -14.92 -2.03 -22.66
C GLY A 106 -15.70 -1.21 -21.63
N ASP A 107 -15.16 -0.90 -20.46
CA ASP A 107 -15.77 0.11 -19.59
C ASP A 107 -15.70 1.48 -20.27
N THR A 108 -16.87 2.08 -20.49
CA THR A 108 -17.02 3.38 -21.16
C THR A 108 -17.02 4.56 -20.21
N THR A 109 -16.95 4.31 -18.89
CA THR A 109 -16.81 5.37 -17.89
C THR A 109 -15.49 6.11 -18.13
N ALA A 110 -15.55 7.43 -18.33
CA ALA A 110 -14.40 8.21 -18.81
C ALA A 110 -13.11 8.01 -17.99
N GLY A 111 -13.22 7.98 -16.66
CA GLY A 111 -12.07 7.73 -15.78
C GLY A 111 -11.50 6.31 -15.93
N ASN A 112 -12.34 5.29 -15.90
CA ASN A 112 -11.92 3.89 -16.03
C ASN A 112 -11.28 3.60 -17.39
N LYS A 113 -11.79 4.21 -18.45
CA LYS A 113 -11.22 4.08 -19.80
C LYS A 113 -9.78 4.62 -19.88
N LEU A 114 -9.49 5.73 -19.20
CA LEU A 114 -8.15 6.31 -19.19
C LEU A 114 -7.17 5.44 -18.38
N TRP A 115 -7.61 4.88 -17.25
CA TRP A 115 -6.83 3.89 -16.51
C TRP A 115 -6.55 2.62 -17.33
N TRP A 116 -7.54 2.16 -18.10
CA TRP A 116 -7.35 1.02 -19.00
C TRP A 116 -6.33 1.35 -20.11
N LEU A 117 -6.40 2.57 -20.66
CA LEU A 117 -5.46 3.03 -21.69
C LEU A 117 -4.03 3.15 -21.16
N LEU A 118 -3.86 3.64 -19.95
CA LEU A 118 -2.55 3.71 -19.28
C LEU A 118 -2.01 2.31 -18.99
N GLY A 119 -2.87 1.39 -18.54
CA GLY A 119 -2.56 -0.02 -18.34
C GLY A 119 -1.47 -0.32 -17.30
N PRO A 120 -1.50 0.27 -16.10
CA PRO A 120 -0.57 -0.12 -15.05
C PRO A 120 -0.83 -1.56 -14.62
N THR A 121 0.22 -2.24 -14.14
CA THR A 121 0.11 -3.64 -13.70
C THR A 121 0.16 -3.72 -12.18
N THR A 122 -0.68 -4.58 -11.61
CA THR A 122 -0.70 -4.90 -10.19
C THR A 122 -0.73 -6.40 -9.97
N SER A 123 -0.14 -6.86 -8.89
CA SER A 123 -0.09 -8.28 -8.52
C SER A 123 -1.31 -8.75 -7.71
N GLY A 124 -2.23 -7.84 -7.36
CA GLY A 124 -3.39 -8.19 -6.54
C GLY A 124 -4.24 -6.99 -6.14
N PRO A 125 -5.14 -7.19 -5.16
CA PRO A 125 -5.93 -6.10 -4.60
C PRO A 125 -5.07 -5.02 -3.99
N VAL A 126 -5.42 -3.75 -4.25
CA VAL A 126 -4.74 -2.58 -3.70
C VAL A 126 -5.55 -1.98 -2.55
N GLN A 127 -4.85 -1.33 -1.62
CA GLN A 127 -5.46 -0.71 -0.45
C GLN A 127 -5.55 0.81 -0.59
N PHE A 128 -4.72 1.39 -1.46
CA PHE A 128 -4.69 2.83 -1.73
C PHE A 128 -5.58 3.18 -2.92
N GLY A 129 -6.12 4.40 -2.90
CA GLY A 129 -6.66 5.04 -4.07
C GLY A 129 -5.53 5.76 -4.81
N TYR A 130 -5.55 5.74 -6.14
CA TYR A 130 -4.52 6.33 -7.00
C TYR A 130 -5.10 7.41 -7.89
N ALA A 131 -4.34 8.47 -8.09
CA ALA A 131 -4.65 9.53 -9.04
C ALA A 131 -3.42 9.90 -9.85
N VAL A 132 -3.63 10.21 -11.12
CA VAL A 132 -2.57 10.64 -12.04
C VAL A 132 -2.99 11.89 -12.78
N VAL A 133 -2.16 12.91 -12.67
CA VAL A 133 -2.34 14.16 -13.41
C VAL A 133 -1.09 14.43 -14.22
N ALA A 134 -1.27 14.78 -15.49
CA ALA A 134 -0.19 15.12 -16.39
C ALA A 134 -0.46 16.47 -17.08
N GLY A 135 0.63 17.16 -17.43
CA GLY A 135 0.60 18.43 -18.13
C GLY A 135 1.67 18.54 -19.19
N GLY A 136 1.46 19.47 -20.12
CA GLY A 136 2.45 19.77 -21.15
C GLY A 136 3.58 20.66 -20.66
N ALA A 137 4.53 20.94 -21.56
CA ALA A 137 5.62 21.88 -21.32
C ALA A 137 5.08 23.29 -20.98
N ASN A 138 5.78 23.98 -20.08
CA ASN A 138 5.45 25.32 -19.60
C ASN A 138 4.06 25.44 -18.93
N VAL A 139 3.50 24.32 -18.48
CA VAL A 139 2.31 24.30 -17.62
C VAL A 139 2.76 24.02 -16.19
N GLN A 140 2.26 24.79 -15.23
CA GLN A 140 2.60 24.57 -13.83
C GLN A 140 2.09 23.21 -13.38
N MET A 141 2.94 22.51 -12.63
CA MET A 141 2.57 21.21 -12.05
C MET A 141 1.48 21.38 -10.98
N ALA A 142 0.60 20.38 -10.91
CA ALA A 142 -0.38 20.30 -9.84
C ALA A 142 0.31 20.14 -8.47
N THR A 143 -0.26 20.69 -7.42
CA THR A 143 0.27 20.54 -6.06
C THR A 143 -0.29 19.25 -5.44
N PRO A 144 0.57 18.32 -5.00
CA PRO A 144 0.12 17.11 -4.32
C PRO A 144 -0.42 17.42 -2.92
N ASP A 145 -1.30 16.58 -2.43
CA ASP A 145 -1.91 16.72 -1.10
C ASP A 145 -0.98 16.20 0.00
N LEU A 146 0.06 16.97 0.27
CA LEU A 146 1.05 16.68 1.31
C LEU A 146 0.93 17.71 2.44
N PRO A 147 1.15 17.33 3.71
CA PRO A 147 1.11 18.27 4.85
C PRO A 147 2.06 19.48 4.69
N SER A 148 3.15 19.28 3.96
CA SER A 148 4.12 20.32 3.61
C SER A 148 4.41 20.25 2.11
N ALA A 149 3.37 20.51 1.31
CA ALA A 149 3.51 20.45 -0.15
C ALA A 149 4.53 21.52 -0.62
N PRO A 150 5.55 21.12 -1.39
CA PRO A 150 6.48 22.06 -1.97
C PRO A 150 5.77 22.92 -3.03
N THR A 151 6.30 24.10 -3.28
CA THR A 151 5.89 24.88 -4.45
C THR A 151 6.30 24.14 -5.70
N MET A 152 5.32 23.68 -6.46
CA MET A 152 5.57 22.89 -7.68
C MET A 152 6.11 23.79 -8.79
N PRO A 153 7.11 23.34 -9.55
CA PRO A 153 7.70 24.11 -10.63
C PRO A 153 6.80 24.16 -11.88
N THR A 154 7.20 25.00 -12.83
CA THR A 154 6.67 24.99 -14.20
C THR A 154 7.74 24.41 -15.14
N PRO A 155 7.72 23.10 -15.42
CA PRO A 155 8.75 22.44 -16.22
C PRO A 155 8.72 22.90 -17.68
N THR A 156 9.88 22.89 -18.33
CA THR A 156 10.02 23.14 -19.78
C THR A 156 9.59 21.95 -20.64
N ASP A 157 9.45 20.78 -20.02
CA ASP A 157 8.99 19.54 -20.66
C ASP A 157 7.63 19.10 -20.11
N SER A 158 7.00 18.14 -20.77
CA SER A 158 5.81 17.47 -20.25
C SER A 158 6.09 16.75 -18.95
N TRP A 159 5.13 16.74 -18.05
CA TRP A 159 5.27 16.22 -16.69
C TRP A 159 4.05 15.41 -16.28
N TYR A 160 4.23 14.59 -15.24
CA TYR A 160 3.14 13.94 -14.50
C TYR A 160 3.41 13.91 -13.00
N ILE A 161 2.33 13.75 -12.25
CA ILE A 161 2.33 13.44 -10.81
C ILE A 161 1.41 12.24 -10.60
N VAL A 162 1.90 11.25 -9.89
CA VAL A 162 1.13 10.13 -9.35
C VAL A 162 0.96 10.35 -7.86
N GLN A 163 -0.27 10.34 -7.38
CA GLN A 163 -0.60 10.44 -5.96
C GLN A 163 -1.39 9.20 -5.56
N ALA A 164 -0.96 8.56 -4.47
CA ALA A 164 -1.72 7.50 -3.81
C ALA A 164 -2.09 7.96 -2.40
N ALA A 165 -3.28 7.60 -1.93
CA ALA A 165 -3.71 7.91 -0.57
C ALA A 165 -4.53 6.76 0.01
N ALA A 166 -4.42 6.54 1.32
CA ALA A 166 -5.28 5.66 2.10
C ALA A 166 -5.38 6.16 3.54
N ASP A 167 -6.56 6.05 4.11
CA ASP A 167 -6.80 6.14 5.54
C ASP A 167 -6.86 4.69 6.07
N ASN A 168 -5.77 4.25 6.70
CA ASN A 168 -5.59 2.84 7.03
C ASN A 168 -6.16 2.43 8.39
N ASP A 169 -6.47 3.38 9.25
CA ASP A 169 -7.02 3.15 10.60
C ASP A 169 -8.36 3.85 10.85
N GLY A 170 -8.84 4.65 9.90
CA GLY A 170 -10.16 5.26 9.93
C GLY A 170 -10.25 6.50 10.83
N ASP A 171 -9.13 7.15 11.14
CA ASP A 171 -9.09 8.34 11.98
C ASP A 171 -9.33 9.65 11.19
N GLY A 172 -9.37 9.54 9.87
CA GLY A 172 -9.56 10.65 8.93
C GLY A 172 -8.26 11.28 8.45
N GLN A 173 -7.09 10.85 8.91
CA GLN A 173 -5.82 11.22 8.31
C GLN A 173 -5.43 10.22 7.22
N GLN A 174 -4.73 10.70 6.22
CA GLN A 174 -4.34 9.84 5.10
C GLN A 174 -2.83 9.72 5.03
N CYS A 175 -2.38 8.48 4.85
CA CYS A 175 -1.04 8.23 4.33
C CYS A 175 -1.04 8.61 2.85
N VAL A 176 -0.14 9.49 2.43
CA VAL A 176 -0.03 9.95 1.04
C VAL A 176 1.33 9.58 0.48
N VAL A 177 1.31 8.98 -0.71
CA VAL A 177 2.50 8.56 -1.45
C VAL A 177 2.52 9.27 -2.80
N VAL A 178 3.57 10.00 -3.10
CA VAL A 178 3.68 10.83 -4.31
C VAL A 178 4.93 10.47 -5.11
N GLY A 179 4.76 10.29 -6.41
CA GLY A 179 5.86 10.17 -7.37
C GLY A 179 5.69 11.17 -8.51
N THR A 180 6.77 11.75 -8.98
CA THR A 180 6.75 12.75 -10.06
C THR A 180 7.62 12.32 -11.23
N SER A 181 7.46 12.98 -12.38
CA SER A 181 8.35 12.83 -13.53
C SER A 181 9.68 13.56 -13.36
N LEU A 182 9.82 14.41 -12.33
CA LEU A 182 11.00 15.26 -12.15
C LEU A 182 12.18 14.52 -11.50
N ASP A 183 11.88 13.55 -10.67
CA ASP A 183 12.89 12.78 -9.92
C ASP A 183 12.52 11.30 -9.84
N GLY A 184 13.48 10.48 -9.36
CA GLY A 184 13.29 9.05 -9.15
C GLY A 184 12.66 8.71 -7.81
N GLU A 185 12.57 9.65 -6.89
CA GLU A 185 12.10 9.41 -5.53
C GLU A 185 10.58 9.31 -5.43
N VAL A 186 10.14 8.58 -4.44
CA VAL A 186 8.74 8.51 -4.02
C VAL A 186 8.65 9.08 -2.62
N THR A 187 7.97 10.19 -2.49
CA THR A 187 7.75 10.86 -1.21
C THR A 187 6.59 10.20 -0.48
N VAL A 188 6.77 9.91 0.80
CA VAL A 188 5.72 9.37 1.68
C VAL A 188 5.47 10.36 2.80
N ALA A 189 4.22 10.68 3.05
CA ALA A 189 3.78 11.48 4.18
C ALA A 189 2.80 10.68 5.04
N ASN A 190 2.83 10.90 6.35
CA ASN A 190 2.00 10.22 7.35
C ASN A 190 2.12 8.69 7.28
N GLU A 191 3.35 8.15 7.24
CA GLU A 191 3.63 6.72 7.09
C GLU A 191 2.99 5.85 8.19
N GLY A 192 2.51 6.43 9.23
CA GLY A 192 1.86 5.74 10.36
C GLY A 192 0.35 5.55 10.21
N GLU A 193 -0.26 6.17 9.21
CA GLU A 193 -1.71 6.19 8.99
C GLU A 193 -2.19 5.11 8.03
#